data_73728ef95742effb10fa8915046520fd
#
_entry.id   73728ef95742effb10fa8915046520fd
#
_cell.length_a   1.000
_cell.length_b   1.000
_cell.length_c   1.000
_cell.angle_alpha   90.00
_cell.angle_beta   90.00
_cell.angle_gamma   90.00
#
_symmetry.space_group_name_H-M   'P 1'
#
loop_
_entity.id
_entity.type
_entity.pdbx_description
1 polymer ?
#
loop_
_entity_poly.entity_id
_entity_poly.type
_entity_poly.pdbx_seq_one_letter_code
_entity_poly.pdbx_strand_id
1 'polypeptide(L)' 'MDWQQIEKNWTRFKQGIREKWGKLTEDDLEAIAGRRKRLEETLHKRYGFAPDHVRKEVDDWLRWQNSKAREPTRSDRAN' A
#
# COMPACT_ATOMS: atom_id res chain seq x y z
N MET A 1 8.61 6.70 -6.75
CA MET A 1 7.16 6.92 -6.75
C MET A 1 6.73 7.42 -5.41
N ASP A 2 5.99 8.50 -5.35
CA ASP A 2 5.52 8.97 -4.07
C ASP A 2 4.02 8.68 -3.95
N TRP A 3 3.45 9.03 -2.81
CA TRP A 3 2.07 8.69 -2.56
C TRP A 3 1.10 9.39 -3.49
N GLN A 4 1.46 10.57 -3.98
CA GLN A 4 0.58 11.27 -4.90
C GLN A 4 0.34 10.45 -6.16
N GLN A 5 1.35 9.73 -6.61
CA GLN A 5 1.18 8.87 -7.78
C GLN A 5 0.28 7.68 -7.46
N ILE A 6 0.38 7.16 -6.25
CA ILE A 6 -0.50 6.08 -5.81
C ILE A 6 -1.95 6.59 -5.82
N GLU A 7 -2.16 7.78 -5.30
CA GLU A 7 -3.49 8.36 -5.24
C GLU A 7 -4.07 8.56 -6.64
N LYS A 8 -3.28 9.10 -7.56
CA LYS A 8 -3.74 9.34 -8.90
C LYS A 8 -4.09 8.05 -9.63
N ASN A 9 -3.42 6.98 -9.30
CA ASN A 9 -3.64 5.70 -9.95
C ASN A 9 -4.27 4.69 -9.00
N TRP A 10 -5.15 5.16 -8.15
CA TRP A 10 -5.71 4.34 -7.07
C TRP A 10 -6.33 3.04 -7.58
N THR A 11 -7.08 3.11 -8.65
CA THR A 11 -7.73 1.93 -9.20
C THR A 11 -6.71 0.85 -9.52
N ARG A 12 -5.54 1.27 -9.96
CA ARG A 12 -4.49 0.35 -10.33
C ARG A 12 -3.83 -0.27 -9.11
N PHE A 13 -3.65 0.53 -8.05
CA PHE A 13 -2.94 0.07 -6.88
C PHE A 13 -3.80 -0.59 -5.81
N LYS A 14 -5.10 -0.38 -5.84
CA LYS A 14 -5.94 -0.86 -4.75
C LYS A 14 -5.92 -2.38 -4.63
N GLN A 15 -5.77 -3.09 -5.73
CA GLN A 15 -5.71 -4.53 -5.64
C GLN A 15 -4.43 -5.00 -4.95
N GLY A 16 -3.31 -4.33 -5.24
CA GLY A 16 -2.06 -4.64 -4.56
C GLY A 16 -2.14 -4.38 -3.07
N ILE A 17 -2.84 -3.32 -2.69
CA ILE A 17 -3.04 -3.01 -1.28
C ILE A 17 -3.89 -4.08 -0.63
N ARG A 18 -4.91 -4.54 -1.31
CA ARG A 18 -5.76 -5.59 -0.78
C ARG A 18 -4.99 -6.90 -0.62
N GLU A 19 -4.07 -7.18 -1.53
CA GLU A 19 -3.25 -8.39 -1.42
C GLU A 19 -2.31 -8.29 -0.22
N LYS A 20 -1.77 -7.12 0.02
CA LYS A 20 -0.86 -6.93 1.13
C LYS A 20 -1.62 -6.97 2.46
N TRP A 21 -2.77 -6.33 2.51
CA TRP A 21 -3.57 -6.26 3.73
C TRP A 21 -4.94 -6.89 3.45
N GLY A 22 -4.98 -8.20 3.58
CA GLY A 22 -6.15 -8.98 3.19
C GLY A 22 -7.42 -8.73 4.00
N LYS A 23 -7.30 -8.06 5.15
CA LYS A 23 -8.48 -7.73 5.92
C LYS A 23 -9.26 -6.54 5.37
N LEU A 24 -8.69 -5.83 4.43
CA LEU A 24 -9.40 -4.71 3.84
C LEU A 24 -10.45 -5.21 2.86
N THR A 25 -11.62 -4.61 2.91
CA THR A 25 -12.71 -5.00 2.01
C THR A 25 -12.76 -4.04 0.83
N GLU A 26 -13.56 -4.36 -0.15
CA GLU A 26 -13.75 -3.46 -1.27
C GLU A 26 -14.31 -2.12 -0.79
N ASP A 27 -15.22 -2.16 0.17
CA ASP A 27 -15.79 -0.93 0.71
C ASP A 27 -14.70 -0.09 1.39
N ASP A 28 -13.77 -0.75 2.08
CA ASP A 28 -12.67 -0.04 2.72
C ASP A 28 -11.82 0.64 1.65
N LEU A 29 -11.52 -0.06 0.58
CA LEU A 29 -10.69 0.50 -0.48
C LEU A 29 -11.35 1.67 -1.17
N GLU A 30 -12.66 1.60 -1.35
CA GLU A 30 -13.40 2.69 -1.94
C GLU A 30 -13.42 3.90 -1.02
N ALA A 31 -13.57 3.67 0.27
CA ALA A 31 -13.58 4.75 1.24
C ALA A 31 -12.22 5.42 1.35
N ILE A 32 -11.13 4.64 1.18
CA ILE A 32 -9.78 5.18 1.23
C ILE A 32 -9.55 6.11 0.04
N ALA A 33 -10.04 5.72 -1.13
CA ALA A 33 -9.96 6.54 -2.33
C ALA A 33 -8.58 7.12 -2.59
N GLY A 34 -7.56 6.34 -2.28
CA GLY A 34 -6.18 6.75 -2.55
C GLY A 34 -5.57 7.67 -1.50
N ARG A 35 -6.28 8.01 -0.46
CA ARG A 35 -5.74 8.93 0.54
C ARG A 35 -4.99 8.17 1.60
N ARG A 36 -3.71 8.50 1.76
CA ARG A 36 -2.85 7.78 2.68
C ARG A 36 -3.38 7.81 4.11
N LYS A 37 -3.86 8.96 4.56
CA LYS A 37 -4.35 9.07 5.91
C LYS A 37 -5.51 8.12 6.15
N ARG A 38 -6.40 7.99 5.17
CA ARG A 38 -7.53 7.08 5.30
C ARG A 38 -7.09 5.64 5.31
N LEU A 39 -6.07 5.31 4.53
CA LEU A 39 -5.50 3.97 4.55
C LEU A 39 -4.93 3.67 5.92
N GLU A 40 -4.20 4.62 6.50
CA GLU A 40 -3.61 4.42 7.82
C GLU A 40 -4.69 4.21 8.86
N GLU A 41 -5.75 4.99 8.81
CA GLU A 41 -6.85 4.86 9.76
C GLU A 41 -7.54 3.50 9.60
N THR A 42 -7.72 3.07 8.38
CA THR A 42 -8.36 1.79 8.11
C THR A 42 -7.51 0.64 8.61
N LEU A 43 -6.20 0.70 8.41
CA LEU A 43 -5.31 -0.32 8.91
C LEU A 43 -5.33 -0.38 10.44
N HIS A 44 -5.35 0.78 11.07
CA HIS A 44 -5.45 0.83 12.52
C HIS A 44 -6.76 0.16 12.98
N LYS A 45 -7.83 0.44 12.29
CA LYS A 45 -9.13 -0.08 12.65
C LYS A 45 -9.24 -1.58 12.43
N ARG A 46 -8.74 -2.07 11.31
CA ARG A 46 -8.90 -3.47 10.95
C ARG A 46 -7.91 -4.40 11.63
N TYR A 47 -6.69 -3.92 11.84
CA TYR A 47 -5.64 -4.74 12.40
C TYR A 47 -5.29 -4.39 13.85
N GLY A 48 -5.69 -3.22 14.30
CA GLY A 48 -5.34 -2.78 15.65
C GLY A 48 -3.90 -2.36 15.80
N PHE A 49 -3.23 -2.08 14.70
CA PHE A 49 -1.84 -1.66 14.77
C PHE A 49 -1.72 -0.26 15.36
N ALA A 50 -0.67 -0.02 16.14
CA ALA A 50 -0.39 1.32 16.62
C ALA A 50 -0.08 2.24 15.46
N PRO A 51 -0.29 3.55 15.58
CA PRO A 51 -0.06 4.47 14.46
C PRO A 51 1.35 4.40 13.88
N ASP A 52 2.36 4.22 14.72
CA ASP A 52 3.73 4.11 14.22
C ASP A 52 3.91 2.85 13.38
N HIS A 53 3.29 1.76 13.81
CA HIS A 53 3.36 0.51 13.08
C HIS A 53 2.65 0.65 11.74
N VAL A 54 1.50 1.33 11.73
CA VAL A 54 0.76 1.54 10.49
C VAL A 54 1.59 2.33 9.50
N ARG A 55 2.22 3.41 9.97
CA ARG A 55 3.05 4.22 9.08
C ARG A 55 4.21 3.41 8.51
N LYS A 56 4.81 2.56 9.33
CA LYS A 56 5.90 1.74 8.88
C LYS A 56 5.44 0.74 7.82
N GLU A 57 4.27 0.13 8.02
CA GLU A 57 3.72 -0.81 7.07
C GLU A 57 3.48 -0.13 5.72
N VAL A 58 2.92 1.06 5.75
CA VAL A 58 2.62 1.79 4.52
C VAL A 58 3.92 2.23 3.84
N ASP A 59 4.88 2.71 4.61
CA ASP A 59 6.16 3.13 4.06
C ASP A 59 6.92 1.94 3.46
N ASP A 60 6.86 0.79 4.09
CA ASP A 60 7.52 -0.41 3.58
C ASP A 60 6.88 -0.85 2.26
N TRP A 61 5.56 -0.80 2.19
CA TRP A 61 4.87 -1.14 0.96
C TRP A 61 5.23 -0.19 -0.17
N LEU A 62 5.28 1.11 0.13
CA LEU A 62 5.62 2.11 -0.87
C LEU A 62 7.04 1.91 -1.37
N ARG A 63 7.96 1.61 -0.46
CA ARG A 63 9.33 1.36 -0.80
C ARG A 63 9.46 0.12 -1.69
N TRP A 64 8.68 -0.90 -1.38
CA TRP A 64 8.65 -2.11 -2.17
C TRP A 64 8.14 -1.82 -3.58
N GLN A 65 7.12 -0.96 -3.71
CA GLN A 65 6.60 -0.56 -5.01
C GLN A 65 7.68 0.15 -5.83
N ASN A 66 8.43 1.04 -5.18
CA ASN A 66 9.50 1.74 -5.86
C ASN A 66 10.58 0.79 -6.34
N SER A 67 10.96 -0.16 -5.50
CA SER A 67 11.95 -1.14 -5.85
C SER A 67 11.49 -2.00 -6.97
N LYS A 68 10.26 -2.45 -6.94
CA LYS A 68 9.70 -3.29 -7.95
C LYS A 68 9.67 -2.58 -9.28
N ALA A 69 9.32 -1.31 -9.28
CA ALA A 69 9.27 -0.54 -10.50
C ALA A 69 10.65 -0.32 -11.10
N ARG A 70 11.68 -0.24 -10.25
CA ARG A 70 12.98 0.04 -10.74
C ARG A 70 13.76 -1.13 -11.16
N GLU A 71 13.41 -2.30 -10.71
CA GLU A 71 14.17 -3.40 -10.88
C GLU A 71 13.69 -4.47 -11.57
N PRO A 72 13.33 -4.32 -12.75
CA PRO A 72 12.77 -5.35 -13.52
C PRO A 72 13.69 -6.47 -13.71
N THR A 73 14.90 -6.22 -13.72
CA THR A 73 15.73 -7.29 -14.09
C THR A 73 16.38 -7.97 -13.04
N ARG A 74 16.54 -7.42 -12.01
CA ARG A 74 17.29 -7.99 -11.09
C ARG A 74 16.88 -9.16 -10.63
N SER A 75 15.76 -9.21 -10.74
CA SER A 75 15.31 -10.31 -10.23
C SER A 75 16.03 -11.46 -10.59
N ASP A 76 16.51 -11.40 -11.53
CA ASP A 76 17.06 -12.52 -11.89
C ASP A 76 18.15 -12.83 -11.09
N ARG A 77 18.56 -12.25 -10.58
CA ARG A 77 19.48 -12.62 -9.86
C ARG A 77 19.27 -13.53 -9.04
N ALA A 78 18.76 -13.72 -9.01
CA ALA A 78 18.77 -14.54 -8.45
C ALA A 78 19.03 -15.47 -8.62
N ASN A 79 19.24 -15.28 -8.95
CA ASN A 79 19.46 -15.98 -9.07
C ASN A 79 19.57 -16.45 -8.97
#